data_59cb7a355a7cdb5aafc4a69343704cc8
#
_entry.id   59cb7a355a7cdb5aafc4a69343704cc8
#
_cell.length_a   1.000
_cell.length_b   1.000
_cell.length_c   1.000
_cell.angle_alpha   90.00
_cell.angle_beta   90.00
_cell.angle_gamma   90.00
#
_symmetry.space_group_name_H-M   'P 1'
#
loop_
_entity.id
_entity.type
_entity.pdbx_description
1 polymer ?
#
loop_
_entity_poly.entity_id
_entity_poly.type
_entity_poly.pdbx_seq_one_letter_code
_entity_poly.pdbx_strand_id
1 'polypeptide(L)'
;MRRKKYENYINEYKFVTRVNSKTNPLDMKRLVFLGLMAFTLGASFDKEEGVKTSTASYYHDKFNGKKTASGEIFDNKKLTAANRTLPFGTKVKITNLKNEKSVIVRVNDRGPFSKKRAFDLSKAAFSKIADLRSGVVTISYEVVE
;
A
#
# COMPACT_ATOMS: atom_id res chain seq x y z
N MET A 1 -19.27 -0.50 -13.89
CA MET A 1 -18.83 -1.31 -12.72
C MET A 1 -19.25 -0.76 -11.35
N ARG A 2 -19.37 0.56 -11.14
CA ARG A 2 -19.78 1.17 -9.84
C ARG A 2 -21.24 0.93 -9.43
N ARG A 3 -22.21 0.84 -10.37
CA ARG A 3 -23.65 0.63 -10.05
C ARG A 3 -23.96 -0.67 -9.33
N LYS A 4 -23.36 -1.80 -9.71
CA LYS A 4 -23.59 -3.12 -9.06
C LYS A 4 -23.17 -3.17 -7.60
N LYS A 5 -22.16 -2.38 -7.21
CA LYS A 5 -21.68 -2.35 -5.80
C LYS A 5 -22.64 -1.63 -4.87
N TYR A 6 -23.35 -0.59 -5.37
CA TYR A 6 -24.38 0.14 -4.59
C TYR A 6 -25.68 -0.66 -4.44
N GLU A 7 -26.07 -1.44 -5.45
CA GLU A 7 -27.29 -2.27 -5.36
C GLU A 7 -27.13 -3.40 -4.34
N ASN A 8 -25.95 -4.01 -4.23
CA ASN A 8 -25.68 -5.01 -3.20
C ASN A 8 -25.72 -4.42 -1.78
N TYR A 9 -25.20 -3.21 -1.57
CA TYR A 9 -25.26 -2.51 -0.29
C TYR A 9 -26.70 -2.19 0.13
N ILE A 10 -27.55 -1.76 -0.79
CA ILE A 10 -28.96 -1.46 -0.51
C ILE A 10 -29.77 -2.74 -0.20
N ASN A 11 -29.43 -3.87 -0.83
CA ASN A 11 -30.11 -5.14 -0.58
C ASN A 11 -29.73 -5.75 0.76
N GLU A 12 -28.46 -5.64 1.19
CA GLU A 12 -28.05 -6.03 2.55
C GLU A 12 -28.73 -5.17 3.63
N TYR A 13 -28.82 -3.85 3.42
CA TYR A 13 -29.49 -2.96 4.37
C TYR A 13 -31.00 -3.28 4.50
N LYS A 14 -31.68 -3.62 3.41
CA LYS A 14 -33.08 -4.04 3.41
C LYS A 14 -33.29 -5.40 4.08
N PHE A 15 -32.32 -6.29 4.00
CA PHE A 15 -32.37 -7.59 4.69
C PHE A 15 -32.25 -7.43 6.21
N VAL A 16 -31.30 -6.62 6.67
CA VAL A 16 -31.08 -6.34 8.11
C VAL A 16 -32.30 -5.63 8.73
N THR A 17 -32.94 -4.69 8.03
CA THR A 17 -34.12 -3.99 8.54
C THR A 17 -35.40 -4.84 8.56
N ARG A 18 -35.48 -5.89 7.72
CA ARG A 18 -36.65 -6.78 7.66
C ARG A 18 -36.66 -7.82 8.78
N VAL A 19 -35.49 -8.18 9.33
CA VAL A 19 -35.36 -9.11 10.46
C VAL A 19 -35.81 -8.45 11.78
N ASN A 20 -35.75 -7.14 11.87
CA ASN A 20 -35.99 -6.39 13.12
C ASN A 20 -37.48 -6.12 13.44
N SER A 21 -38.44 -6.57 12.60
CA SER A 21 -39.86 -6.24 12.79
C SER A 21 -40.69 -7.38 13.41
N LYS A 22 -40.10 -8.53 13.78
CA LYS A 22 -40.82 -9.69 14.32
C LYS A 22 -40.20 -10.36 15.54
N THR A 23 -39.24 -9.76 16.22
CA THR A 23 -38.62 -10.36 17.41
C THR A 23 -39.18 -9.75 18.69
N ASN A 24 -39.60 -10.64 19.59
CA ASN A 24 -40.14 -10.33 20.94
C ASN A 24 -38.99 -9.69 21.79
N PRO A 25 -39.26 -8.69 22.66
CA PRO A 25 -38.21 -7.99 23.43
C PRO A 25 -37.37 -8.90 24.35
N LEU A 26 -37.84 -10.11 24.67
CA LEU A 26 -37.07 -11.12 25.41
C LEU A 26 -36.03 -11.83 24.55
N ASP A 27 -36.26 -11.96 23.22
CA ASP A 27 -35.30 -12.57 22.30
C ASP A 27 -34.17 -11.60 21.90
N MET A 28 -34.47 -10.29 21.93
CA MET A 28 -33.43 -9.26 21.67
C MET A 28 -32.33 -9.27 22.74
N LYS A 29 -32.66 -9.50 24.02
CA LYS A 29 -31.64 -9.58 25.08
C LYS A 29 -30.74 -10.81 24.93
N ARG A 30 -31.26 -11.94 24.45
CA ARG A 30 -30.48 -13.16 24.18
C ARG A 30 -29.62 -13.04 22.94
N LEU A 31 -30.10 -12.40 21.88
CA LEU A 31 -29.33 -12.13 20.64
C LEU A 31 -28.20 -11.12 20.87
N VAL A 32 -28.41 -10.09 21.71
CA VAL A 32 -27.35 -9.12 22.08
C VAL A 32 -26.28 -9.83 22.94
N PHE A 33 -26.65 -10.75 23.84
CA PHE A 33 -25.69 -11.50 24.67
C PHE A 33 -24.87 -12.50 23.85
N LEU A 34 -25.46 -13.18 22.87
CA LEU A 34 -24.76 -14.07 21.93
C LEU A 34 -23.86 -13.26 20.94
N GLY A 35 -24.28 -12.09 20.52
CA GLY A 35 -23.48 -11.18 19.70
C GLY A 35 -22.26 -10.61 20.44
N LEU A 36 -22.37 -10.29 21.73
CA LEU A 36 -21.25 -9.82 22.54
C LEU A 36 -20.21 -10.92 22.83
N MET A 37 -20.61 -12.18 22.94
CA MET A 37 -19.67 -13.28 23.16
C MET A 37 -18.92 -13.74 21.92
N ALA A 38 -19.48 -13.53 20.72
CA ALA A 38 -18.78 -13.80 19.44
C ALA A 38 -17.73 -12.72 19.08
N PHE A 39 -17.80 -11.53 19.69
CA PHE A 39 -16.89 -10.41 19.40
C PHE A 39 -15.54 -10.51 20.14
N THR A 40 -15.37 -11.45 21.07
CA THR A 40 -14.13 -11.63 21.82
C THR A 40 -13.20 -12.69 21.25
N LEU A 41 -13.58 -13.41 20.17
CA LEU A 41 -12.68 -14.35 19.50
C LEU A 41 -12.05 -13.68 18.27
N GLY A 42 -10.91 -13.00 18.52
CA GLY A 42 -9.84 -12.86 17.52
C GLY A 42 -10.16 -12.04 16.28
N ALA A 43 -10.58 -10.78 16.42
CA ALA A 43 -10.28 -9.81 15.41
C ALA A 43 -8.78 -9.48 15.51
N SER A 44 -7.93 -10.31 14.91
CA SER A 44 -6.64 -9.83 14.43
C SER A 44 -6.97 -8.70 13.45
N PHE A 45 -6.86 -7.46 13.92
CA PHE A 45 -6.73 -6.33 13.02
C PHE A 45 -5.37 -6.52 12.34
N ASP A 46 -5.33 -7.29 11.25
CA ASP A 46 -4.30 -7.11 10.25
C ASP A 46 -4.40 -5.63 9.86
N LYS A 47 -3.44 -4.85 10.35
CA LYS A 47 -3.25 -3.48 9.93
C LYS A 47 -2.91 -3.59 8.44
N GLU A 48 -3.92 -3.52 7.58
CA GLU A 48 -3.70 -3.21 6.18
C GLU A 48 -2.89 -1.92 6.17
N GLU A 49 -1.59 -2.03 5.91
CA GLU A 49 -0.78 -0.86 5.62
C GLU A 49 -1.29 -0.32 4.29
N GLY A 50 -2.31 0.52 4.39
CA GLY A 50 -3.07 1.04 3.26
C GLY A 50 -2.15 1.70 2.23
N VAL A 51 -2.54 1.62 0.99
CA VAL A 51 -1.89 2.26 -0.15
C VAL A 51 -1.59 3.73 0.16
N LYS A 52 -0.32 4.09 0.22
CA LYS A 52 0.16 5.46 0.50
C LYS A 52 0.48 6.18 -0.81
N THR A 53 0.22 7.48 -0.88
CA THR A 53 0.52 8.31 -2.05
C THR A 53 1.68 9.26 -1.75
N SER A 54 2.61 9.41 -2.70
CA SER A 54 3.77 10.32 -2.61
C SER A 54 4.38 10.57 -3.99
N THR A 55 5.63 11.02 -4.04
CA THR A 55 6.41 11.11 -5.28
C THR A 55 7.69 10.28 -5.19
N ALA A 56 8.20 9.87 -6.34
CA ALA A 56 9.49 9.21 -6.50
C ALA A 56 10.31 9.85 -7.60
N SER A 57 11.63 9.83 -7.42
CA SER A 57 12.60 10.14 -8.46
C SER A 57 13.55 8.95 -8.66
N TYR A 58 14.65 9.15 -9.38
CA TYR A 58 15.66 8.12 -9.56
C TYR A 58 17.08 8.65 -9.34
N TYR A 59 18.00 7.71 -9.07
CA TYR A 59 19.41 8.01 -8.84
C TYR A 59 20.12 8.45 -10.12
N HIS A 60 20.97 9.47 -9.98
CA HIS A 60 21.90 9.84 -11.03
C HIS A 60 23.01 8.77 -11.18
N ASP A 61 23.56 8.61 -12.40
CA ASP A 61 24.60 7.61 -12.72
C ASP A 61 25.86 7.71 -11.87
N LYS A 62 26.20 8.92 -11.37
CA LYS A 62 27.36 9.13 -10.50
C LYS A 62 27.33 8.32 -9.20
N PHE A 63 26.17 7.76 -8.83
CA PHE A 63 26.03 6.91 -7.65
C PHE A 63 26.25 5.43 -7.94
N ASN A 64 26.30 5.03 -9.22
CA ASN A 64 26.55 3.64 -9.61
C ASN A 64 27.92 3.19 -9.09
N GLY A 65 27.99 2.01 -8.50
CA GLY A 65 29.23 1.49 -7.91
C GLY A 65 29.54 2.01 -6.50
N LYS A 66 28.77 2.96 -5.95
CA LYS A 66 28.96 3.44 -4.58
C LYS A 66 28.25 2.55 -3.56
N LYS A 67 28.77 2.53 -2.33
CA LYS A 67 28.18 1.79 -1.23
C LYS A 67 26.90 2.47 -0.75
N THR A 68 25.81 1.70 -0.61
CA THR A 68 24.53 2.15 -0.05
C THR A 68 24.57 2.11 1.48
N ALA A 69 23.53 2.63 2.13
CA ALA A 69 23.39 2.60 3.59
C ALA A 69 23.22 1.17 4.14
N SER A 70 22.75 0.20 3.33
CA SER A 70 22.73 -1.21 3.72
C SER A 70 24.08 -1.91 3.62
N GLY A 71 25.08 -1.23 3.04
CA GLY A 71 26.41 -1.80 2.79
C GLY A 71 26.56 -2.45 1.41
N GLU A 72 25.51 -2.60 0.63
CA GLU A 72 25.56 -3.11 -0.73
C GLU A 72 26.17 -2.10 -1.71
N ILE A 73 26.70 -2.58 -2.82
CA ILE A 73 27.12 -1.70 -3.93
C ILE A 73 25.88 -1.36 -4.78
N PHE A 74 25.63 -0.07 -4.94
CA PHE A 74 24.53 0.42 -5.75
C PHE A 74 24.74 0.09 -7.23
N ASP A 75 23.70 -0.47 -7.85
CA ASP A 75 23.67 -0.82 -9.26
C ASP A 75 22.35 -0.31 -9.88
N ASN A 76 22.47 0.65 -10.80
CA ASN A 76 21.33 1.24 -11.52
C ASN A 76 20.53 0.24 -12.38
N LYS A 77 21.07 -0.96 -12.62
CA LYS A 77 20.39 -2.03 -13.37
C LYS A 77 19.53 -2.93 -12.51
N LYS A 78 19.67 -2.89 -11.18
CA LYS A 78 18.88 -3.70 -10.24
C LYS A 78 17.59 -2.95 -9.85
N LEU A 79 16.55 -3.70 -9.44
CA LEU A 79 15.28 -3.12 -8.99
C LEU A 79 15.37 -2.79 -7.49
N THR A 80 16.01 -1.67 -7.16
CA THR A 80 16.23 -1.22 -5.79
C THR A 80 15.76 0.21 -5.59
N ALA A 81 15.58 0.59 -4.33
CA ALA A 81 15.16 1.93 -3.94
C ALA A 81 15.77 2.37 -2.61
N ALA A 82 15.89 3.70 -2.44
CA ALA A 82 16.05 4.30 -1.12
C ALA A 82 14.70 4.64 -0.51
N ASN A 83 14.59 4.42 0.79
CA ASN A 83 13.50 4.89 1.63
C ASN A 83 14.03 5.27 3.01
N ARG A 84 13.39 6.27 3.67
CA ARG A 84 13.88 6.79 4.95
C ARG A 84 13.64 5.87 6.13
N THR A 85 12.53 5.14 6.14
CA THR A 85 12.00 4.48 7.33
C THR A 85 11.82 2.96 7.19
N LEU A 86 11.51 2.48 5.99
CA LEU A 86 11.29 1.04 5.77
C LEU A 86 12.58 0.25 6.04
N PRO A 87 12.51 -0.93 6.67
CA PRO A 87 13.66 -1.80 6.87
C PRO A 87 14.38 -2.14 5.55
N PHE A 88 15.69 -2.34 5.61
CA PHE A 88 16.41 -2.89 4.46
C PHE A 88 15.90 -4.28 4.11
N GLY A 89 15.81 -4.59 2.82
CA GLY A 89 15.26 -5.84 2.31
C GLY A 89 13.75 -5.79 2.05
N THR A 90 13.01 -4.83 2.63
CA THR A 90 11.56 -4.68 2.39
C THR A 90 11.27 -4.57 0.89
N LYS A 91 10.34 -5.36 0.41
CA LYS A 91 9.80 -5.26 -0.95
C LYS A 91 8.60 -4.33 -0.97
N VAL A 92 8.61 -3.41 -1.92
CA VAL A 92 7.57 -2.39 -2.08
C VAL A 92 7.10 -2.39 -3.51
N LYS A 93 5.79 -2.52 -3.71
CA LYS A 93 5.17 -2.29 -5.01
C LYS A 93 4.91 -0.80 -5.15
N ILE A 94 5.45 -0.22 -6.20
CA ILE A 94 5.33 1.20 -6.54
C ILE A 94 4.58 1.32 -7.85
N THR A 95 3.48 2.08 -7.85
CA THR A 95 2.61 2.29 -9.01
C THR A 95 2.59 3.76 -9.39
N ASN A 96 2.89 4.08 -10.63
CA ASN A 96 2.74 5.43 -11.18
C ASN A 96 1.27 5.73 -11.41
N LEU A 97 0.73 6.76 -10.73
CA LEU A 97 -0.69 7.10 -10.79
C LEU A 97 -1.15 7.66 -12.15
N LYS A 98 -0.22 8.10 -13.00
CA LYS A 98 -0.55 8.65 -14.31
C LYS A 98 -0.86 7.57 -15.35
N ASN A 99 -0.18 6.42 -15.30
CA ASN A 99 -0.25 5.38 -16.34
C ASN A 99 -0.49 3.97 -15.77
N GLU A 100 -0.68 3.85 -14.44
CA GLU A 100 -0.96 2.62 -13.71
C GLU A 100 0.12 1.53 -13.81
N LYS A 101 1.29 1.85 -14.41
CA LYS A 101 2.43 0.93 -14.44
C LYS A 101 3.03 0.77 -13.06
N SER A 102 3.38 -0.46 -12.69
CA SER A 102 3.96 -0.78 -11.39
C SER A 102 5.27 -1.55 -11.50
N VAL A 103 6.07 -1.47 -10.45
CA VAL A 103 7.32 -2.21 -10.27
C VAL A 103 7.46 -2.60 -8.79
N ILE A 104 7.99 -3.79 -8.53
CA ILE A 104 8.39 -4.19 -7.18
C ILE A 104 9.88 -3.90 -7.04
N VAL A 105 10.25 -3.16 -5.98
CA VAL A 105 11.62 -2.80 -5.64
C VAL A 105 11.98 -3.28 -4.25
N ARG A 106 13.27 -3.53 -4.01
CA ARG A 106 13.80 -3.84 -2.68
C ARG A 106 14.48 -2.59 -2.10
N VAL A 107 14.15 -2.25 -0.87
CA VAL A 107 14.78 -1.16 -0.14
C VAL A 107 16.19 -1.57 0.29
N ASN A 108 17.23 -0.86 -0.15
CA ASN A 108 18.62 -1.12 0.21
C ASN A 108 19.42 0.15 0.53
N ASP A 109 18.77 1.32 0.51
CA ASP A 109 19.44 2.58 0.81
C ASP A 109 18.57 3.52 1.64
N ARG A 110 19.17 4.58 2.20
CA ARG A 110 18.49 5.64 2.94
C ARG A 110 18.37 6.91 2.10
N GLY A 111 17.21 7.52 2.17
CA GLY A 111 16.79 8.67 1.38
C GLY A 111 15.37 8.47 0.87
N PRO A 112 14.87 9.40 0.07
CA PRO A 112 15.40 10.71 -0.25
C PRO A 112 15.39 11.63 0.97
N PHE A 113 16.32 12.58 1.03
CA PHE A 113 16.37 13.59 2.10
C PHE A 113 15.38 14.75 1.87
N SER A 114 14.70 14.78 0.74
CA SER A 114 13.59 15.68 0.47
C SER A 114 12.30 15.17 1.15
N LYS A 115 11.62 16.02 1.92
CA LYS A 115 10.35 15.68 2.56
C LYS A 115 9.21 15.37 1.57
N LYS A 116 9.33 15.88 0.34
CA LYS A 116 8.30 15.73 -0.72
C LYS A 116 8.35 14.38 -1.42
N ARG A 117 9.45 13.63 -1.34
CA ARG A 117 9.61 12.33 -2.00
C ARG A 117 9.65 11.20 -0.96
N ALA A 118 9.03 10.08 -1.29
CA ALA A 118 9.11 8.86 -0.48
C ALA A 118 10.23 7.93 -0.93
N PHE A 119 10.55 7.91 -2.23
CA PHE A 119 11.53 7.00 -2.81
C PHE A 119 12.45 7.68 -3.82
N ASP A 120 13.71 7.23 -3.83
CA ASP A 120 14.61 7.38 -4.96
C ASP A 120 14.88 5.98 -5.53
N LEU A 121 14.47 5.76 -6.79
CA LEU A 121 14.53 4.47 -7.48
C LEU A 121 15.85 4.32 -8.25
N SER A 122 16.27 3.09 -8.47
CA SER A 122 17.26 2.82 -9.52
C SER A 122 16.67 3.23 -10.89
N LYS A 123 17.52 3.52 -11.88
CA LYS A 123 17.05 3.83 -13.24
C LYS A 123 16.25 2.69 -13.85
N ALA A 124 16.68 1.44 -13.63
CA ALA A 124 15.96 0.27 -14.11
C ALA A 124 14.54 0.19 -13.53
N ALA A 125 14.37 0.49 -12.24
CA ALA A 125 13.05 0.51 -11.60
C ALA A 125 12.19 1.65 -12.12
N PHE A 126 12.74 2.87 -12.19
CA PHE A 126 12.02 4.04 -12.68
C PHE A 126 11.55 3.88 -14.13
N SER A 127 12.41 3.34 -15.01
CA SER A 127 12.09 3.11 -16.42
C SER A 127 10.96 2.11 -16.66
N LYS A 128 10.65 1.24 -15.69
CA LYS A 128 9.49 0.34 -15.78
C LYS A 128 8.16 1.07 -15.61
N ILE A 129 8.15 2.20 -14.90
CA ILE A 129 6.93 2.94 -14.55
C ILE A 129 6.83 4.31 -15.22
N ALA A 130 7.92 4.86 -15.74
CA ALA A 130 7.95 6.18 -16.35
C ALA A 130 9.12 6.34 -17.33
N ASP A 131 9.03 7.37 -18.19
CA ASP A 131 10.18 7.85 -18.96
C ASP A 131 11.14 8.62 -18.03
N LEU A 132 12.45 8.40 -18.17
CA LEU A 132 13.48 9.08 -17.37
C LEU A 132 13.42 10.62 -17.50
N ARG A 133 12.95 11.13 -18.63
CA ARG A 133 12.75 12.58 -18.85
C ARG A 133 11.75 13.21 -17.89
N SER A 134 10.88 12.41 -17.29
CA SER A 134 9.91 12.90 -16.29
C SER A 134 10.59 13.35 -14.99
N GLY A 135 11.75 12.83 -14.66
CA GLY A 135 12.54 13.14 -13.47
C GLY A 135 11.87 12.74 -12.14
N VAL A 136 10.62 13.15 -11.95
CA VAL A 136 9.80 12.87 -10.76
C VAL A 136 8.40 12.46 -11.20
N VAL A 137 7.82 11.47 -10.51
CA VAL A 137 6.45 10.99 -10.78
C VAL A 137 5.66 10.86 -9.49
N THR A 138 4.33 11.06 -9.58
CA THR A 138 3.41 10.78 -8.48
C THR A 138 3.09 9.30 -8.45
N ILE A 139 3.23 8.69 -7.29
CA ILE A 139 3.10 7.25 -7.09
C ILE A 139 2.13 6.92 -5.96
N SER A 140 1.54 5.75 -6.02
CA SER A 140 1.09 5.01 -4.86
C SER A 140 2.09 3.89 -4.54
N TYR A 141 2.16 3.48 -3.27
CA TYR A 141 3.03 2.38 -2.86
C TYR A 141 2.44 1.59 -1.71
N GLU A 142 2.76 0.31 -1.69
CA GLU A 142 2.38 -0.65 -0.65
C GLU A 142 3.54 -1.63 -0.38
N VAL A 143 3.68 -2.06 0.88
CA VAL A 143 4.65 -3.11 1.24
C VAL A 143 4.07 -4.45 0.80
N VAL A 144 4.90 -5.28 0.14
CA VAL A 144 4.48 -6.59 -0.42
C VAL A 144 5.32 -7.76 0.10
N GLU A 145 6.03 -7.62 1.20
CA GLU A 145 6.96 -8.58 1.82
C GLU A 145 8.44 -8.30 1.55
#